data_bd01f5d2fb84493e23c5c3a870828eee
#
_entry.id   bd01f5d2fb84493e23c5c3a870828eee
#
_cell.length_a   1.000
_cell.length_b   1.000
_cell.length_c   1.000
_cell.angle_alpha   90.00
_cell.angle_beta   90.00
_cell.angle_gamma   90.00
#
_symmetry.space_group_name_H-M   'P 1'
#
loop_
_entity.id
_entity.type
_entity.pdbx_description
1 polymer ?
#
loop_
_entity_poly.entity_id
_entity_poly.type
_entity_poly.pdbx_seq_one_letter_code
_entity_poly.pdbx_strand_id
1 'polypeptide(L)'
;MIEQDFICYDSFESSGIVEWNSPSNIALVKYWGKKQNQIPQNPSISFTLSKCYTNTVVEFKPKKNTQNEIYFTFDGKENQDFEKKVNAFIKSIDKYFGFLKNHDLYINSKNNFPHSSGIASSASSMSALASCLVDIESQITSNDNNFNLRKKSFISRLGSGSASRSIEGPVTLWGKTNAYKESSDLYAVNISHEVDKIFHDYNNTILIIDPGQKVISSSLGHELMNKNPFSNKRFEIAKNNTARLKNILKSGELDDFISITESEALMIHSLMLSSDPYYILMKPNTLEAIYKVLEFRRETKLHLSFTLDAGTNVHLLYPKSETEIIKKFIDN
;
A
#
# COMPACT_ATOMS: atom_id res chain seq x y z
N MET A 1 4.52 14.20 -15.74
CA MET A 1 5.87 13.82 -15.28
C MET A 1 6.23 12.47 -15.87
N ILE A 2 7.48 12.29 -16.24
CA ILE A 2 8.06 11.04 -16.74
C ILE A 2 9.12 10.54 -15.73
N GLU A 3 9.61 9.32 -15.89
CA GLU A 3 10.56 8.70 -14.95
C GLU A 3 11.86 9.51 -14.80
N GLN A 4 12.35 10.11 -15.88
CA GLN A 4 13.57 10.92 -15.90
C GLN A 4 13.49 12.17 -15.03
N ASP A 5 12.29 12.71 -14.83
CA ASP A 5 12.10 13.91 -13.99
C ASP A 5 12.49 13.66 -12.52
N PHE A 6 12.54 12.40 -12.09
CA PHE A 6 12.87 12.00 -10.72
C PHE A 6 14.37 11.72 -10.49
N ILE A 7 15.22 11.84 -11.52
CA ILE A 7 16.67 11.64 -11.37
C ILE A 7 17.29 12.89 -10.77
N CYS A 8 18.07 12.73 -9.70
CA CYS A 8 18.90 13.77 -9.12
C CYS A 8 20.37 13.32 -9.16
N TYR A 9 21.22 14.16 -9.72
CA TYR A 9 22.66 13.90 -9.82
C TYR A 9 23.45 14.57 -8.69
N ASP A 10 22.82 15.46 -7.94
CA ASP A 10 23.47 16.21 -6.88
C ASP A 10 23.90 15.29 -5.74
N SER A 11 25.05 15.61 -5.16
CA SER A 11 25.59 14.91 -4.01
C SER A 11 26.22 15.91 -3.03
N PHE A 12 26.45 15.46 -1.81
CA PHE A 12 27.00 16.26 -0.70
C PHE A 12 27.85 15.36 0.21
N GLU A 13 28.48 15.95 1.21
CA GLU A 13 29.38 15.21 2.15
C GLU A 13 28.97 15.39 3.61
N SER A 14 27.79 15.95 3.92
CA SER A 14 27.34 16.08 5.31
C SER A 14 26.75 14.76 5.83
N SER A 15 26.74 14.61 7.14
CA SER A 15 26.05 13.55 7.86
C SER A 15 24.74 14.06 8.42
N GLY A 16 23.82 13.16 8.69
CA GLY A 16 22.55 13.52 9.34
C GLY A 16 21.68 12.31 9.66
N ILE A 17 20.51 12.60 10.21
CA ILE A 17 19.49 11.63 10.56
C ILE A 17 18.16 12.15 10.04
N VAL A 18 17.39 11.28 9.39
CA VAL A 18 16.01 11.54 8.99
C VAL A 18 15.11 10.42 9.50
N GLU A 19 13.87 10.77 9.81
CA GLU A 19 12.88 9.84 10.31
C GLU A 19 11.55 10.05 9.60
N TRP A 20 10.87 8.95 9.26
CA TRP A 20 9.57 8.99 8.62
C TRP A 20 8.62 7.92 9.15
N ASN A 21 7.36 8.31 9.37
CA ASN A 21 6.25 7.41 9.67
C ASN A 21 5.36 7.27 8.44
N SER A 22 5.37 6.10 7.80
CA SER A 22 4.48 5.84 6.69
C SER A 22 3.33 4.92 7.10
N PRO A 23 2.08 5.33 6.86
CA PRO A 23 0.93 4.49 7.16
C PRO A 23 0.85 3.30 6.21
N SER A 24 0.22 2.22 6.65
CA SER A 24 -0.27 1.20 5.75
C SER A 24 -1.50 1.70 4.98
N ASN A 25 -1.93 0.95 3.99
CA ASN A 25 -3.15 1.25 3.23
C ASN A 25 -3.94 -0.01 2.92
N ILE A 26 -5.26 0.13 2.74
CA ILE A 26 -6.15 -0.93 2.29
C ILE A 26 -6.82 -0.55 0.98
N ALA A 27 -6.62 -1.36 -0.05
CA ALA A 27 -7.21 -1.11 -1.35
C ALA A 27 -8.72 -1.40 -1.35
N LEU A 28 -9.49 -0.50 -1.94
CA LEU A 28 -10.92 -0.62 -2.24
C LEU A 28 -11.12 -1.18 -3.66
N VAL A 29 -10.43 -0.63 -4.64
CA VAL A 29 -10.21 -1.29 -5.93
C VAL A 29 -8.84 -1.94 -5.91
N LYS A 30 -8.79 -3.26 -6.00
CA LYS A 30 -7.60 -4.06 -5.73
C LYS A 30 -6.55 -3.95 -6.83
N TYR A 31 -5.29 -3.76 -6.41
CA TYR A 31 -4.10 -3.90 -7.25
C TYR A 31 -3.70 -5.38 -7.30
N TRP A 32 -3.96 -6.06 -8.43
CA TRP A 32 -3.61 -7.45 -8.60
C TRP A 32 -3.27 -7.72 -10.07
N GLY A 33 -2.01 -7.98 -10.35
CA GLY A 33 -1.40 -7.97 -11.69
C GLY A 33 -0.56 -6.72 -11.91
N LYS A 34 0.68 -6.92 -12.40
CA LYS A 34 1.64 -5.85 -12.65
C LYS A 34 2.46 -6.10 -13.91
N LYS A 35 2.91 -5.02 -14.52
CA LYS A 35 3.94 -4.98 -15.56
C LYS A 35 5.31 -4.82 -14.92
N GLN A 36 6.36 -4.72 -15.74
CA GLN A 36 7.71 -4.39 -15.28
C GLN A 36 7.71 -3.11 -14.43
N ASN A 37 8.72 -2.99 -13.56
CA ASN A 37 8.89 -1.84 -12.66
C ASN A 37 7.67 -1.53 -11.80
N GLN A 38 6.93 -2.56 -11.37
CA GLN A 38 5.72 -2.46 -10.53
C GLN A 38 4.57 -1.65 -11.18
N ILE A 39 4.60 -1.34 -12.47
CA ILE A 39 3.50 -0.63 -13.16
C ILE A 39 2.21 -1.45 -13.04
N PRO A 40 1.08 -0.85 -12.61
CA PRO A 40 -0.15 -1.59 -12.38
C PRO A 40 -0.85 -1.96 -13.70
N GLN A 41 -1.56 -3.09 -13.73
CA GLN A 41 -2.42 -3.48 -14.84
C GLN A 41 -3.76 -2.73 -14.83
N ASN A 42 -4.19 -2.28 -13.66
CA ASN A 42 -5.39 -1.49 -13.46
C ASN A 42 -5.18 -0.42 -12.38
N PRO A 43 -5.92 0.69 -12.42
CA PRO A 43 -5.91 1.68 -11.34
C PRO A 43 -6.44 1.07 -10.04
N SER A 44 -6.02 1.63 -8.93
CA SER A 44 -6.37 1.19 -7.58
C SER A 44 -6.62 2.39 -6.67
N ILE A 45 -7.71 2.35 -5.91
CA ILE A 45 -8.03 3.35 -4.87
C ILE A 45 -7.88 2.69 -3.52
N SER A 46 -7.33 3.39 -2.53
CA SER A 46 -7.16 2.87 -1.17
C SER A 46 -7.48 3.90 -0.10
N PHE A 47 -7.88 3.39 1.06
CA PHE A 47 -7.88 4.14 2.31
C PHE A 47 -6.54 4.01 3.02
N THR A 48 -6.13 5.09 3.67
CA THR A 48 -4.96 5.13 4.55
C THR A 48 -5.32 4.57 5.92
N LEU A 49 -4.51 3.64 6.42
CA LEU A 49 -4.63 3.09 7.76
C LEU A 49 -3.77 3.91 8.74
N SER A 50 -4.24 5.08 9.13
CA SER A 50 -3.47 6.08 9.89
C SER A 50 -2.90 5.56 11.22
N LYS A 51 -3.53 4.56 11.84
CA LYS A 51 -3.09 3.95 13.10
C LYS A 51 -2.13 2.77 12.92
N CYS A 52 -1.94 2.29 11.69
CA CYS A 52 -1.02 1.20 11.36
C CYS A 52 0.10 1.76 10.49
N TYR A 53 1.28 1.96 11.05
CA TYR A 53 2.41 2.57 10.32
C TYR A 53 3.73 1.87 10.58
N THR A 54 4.65 2.04 9.65
CA THR A 54 6.07 1.74 9.82
C THR A 54 6.82 3.03 10.09
N ASN A 55 7.61 3.03 11.16
CA ASN A 55 8.59 4.06 11.45
C ASN A 55 9.95 3.61 10.90
N THR A 56 10.63 4.47 10.14
CA THR A 56 11.98 4.22 9.64
C THR A 56 12.86 5.43 9.97
N VAL A 57 14.01 5.14 10.56
CA VAL A 57 15.09 6.11 10.82
C VAL A 57 16.26 5.74 9.91
N VAL A 58 16.80 6.73 9.21
CA VAL A 58 18.00 6.59 8.38
C VAL A 58 19.05 7.59 8.86
N GLU A 59 20.13 7.08 9.42
CA GLU A 59 21.36 7.85 9.63
C GLU A 59 22.23 7.68 8.38
N PHE A 60 22.73 8.79 7.83
CA PHE A 60 23.59 8.81 6.65
C PHE A 60 24.90 9.50 6.97
N LYS A 61 26.02 8.93 6.50
CA LYS A 61 27.36 9.44 6.71
C LYS A 61 28.17 9.35 5.41
N PRO A 62 29.10 10.30 5.14
CA PRO A 62 30.03 10.14 4.06
C PRO A 62 30.72 8.78 4.13
N LYS A 63 30.78 8.08 3.01
CA LYS A 63 31.36 6.73 2.97
C LYS A 63 32.83 6.75 3.35
N LYS A 64 33.26 5.73 4.06
CA LYS A 64 34.65 5.55 4.46
C LYS A 64 35.45 4.70 3.49
N ASN A 65 34.77 3.79 2.79
CA ASN A 65 35.34 2.79 1.90
C ASN A 65 35.03 3.08 0.43
N THR A 66 35.61 2.32 -0.48
CA THR A 66 35.34 2.43 -1.92
C THR A 66 33.92 2.03 -2.31
N GLN A 67 33.30 1.14 -1.52
CA GLN A 67 31.90 0.73 -1.69
C GLN A 67 31.05 1.29 -0.56
N ASN A 68 29.80 1.62 -0.86
CA ASN A 68 28.81 2.06 0.16
C ASN A 68 28.42 0.87 1.03
N GLU A 69 28.28 1.12 2.31
CA GLU A 69 27.78 0.15 3.28
C GLU A 69 26.33 0.50 3.66
N ILE A 70 25.48 -0.52 3.66
CA ILE A 70 24.07 -0.39 4.06
C ILE A 70 23.83 -1.36 5.20
N TYR A 71 23.56 -0.81 6.37
CA TYR A 71 23.25 -1.56 7.59
C TYR A 71 21.75 -1.46 7.85
N PHE A 72 21.11 -2.60 8.02
CA PHE A 72 19.68 -2.65 8.27
C PHE A 72 19.35 -3.41 9.55
N THR A 73 18.48 -2.82 10.38
CA THR A 73 17.88 -3.49 11.53
C THR A 73 16.36 -3.37 11.46
N PHE A 74 15.67 -4.40 11.95
CA PHE A 74 14.23 -4.37 12.15
C PHE A 74 13.93 -4.53 13.65
N ASP A 75 13.23 -3.54 14.20
CA ASP A 75 12.97 -3.46 15.66
C ASP A 75 14.25 -3.59 16.50
N GLY A 76 15.32 -2.92 16.03
CA GLY A 76 16.65 -2.94 16.66
C GLY A 76 17.43 -4.25 16.55
N LYS A 77 16.94 -5.23 15.78
CA LYS A 77 17.59 -6.54 15.58
C LYS A 77 18.00 -6.73 14.11
N GLU A 78 19.12 -7.40 13.91
CA GLU A 78 19.53 -7.82 12.58
C GLU A 78 18.52 -8.80 11.97
N ASN A 79 18.22 -8.61 10.69
CA ASN A 79 17.36 -9.50 9.93
C ASN A 79 17.89 -9.60 8.49
N GLN A 80 18.62 -10.67 8.22
CA GLN A 80 19.29 -10.89 6.95
C GLN A 80 18.37 -10.92 5.74
N ASP A 81 17.14 -11.42 5.88
CA ASP A 81 16.18 -11.48 4.77
C ASP A 81 15.62 -10.10 4.43
N PHE A 82 15.42 -9.25 5.43
CA PHE A 82 15.01 -7.87 5.21
C PHE A 82 16.17 -7.04 4.68
N GLU A 83 17.35 -7.21 5.23
CA GLU A 83 18.57 -6.54 4.77
C GLU A 83 18.85 -6.81 3.29
N LYS A 84 18.76 -8.07 2.83
CA LYS A 84 18.87 -8.42 1.42
C LYS A 84 17.85 -7.68 0.54
N LYS A 85 16.60 -7.58 1.01
CA LYS A 85 15.54 -6.85 0.28
C LYS A 85 15.79 -5.35 0.24
N VAL A 86 16.24 -4.76 1.33
CA VAL A 86 16.60 -3.33 1.42
C VAL A 86 17.78 -3.02 0.52
N ASN A 87 18.84 -3.83 0.56
CA ASN A 87 20.01 -3.70 -0.30
C ASN A 87 19.66 -3.80 -1.79
N ALA A 88 18.82 -4.77 -2.17
CA ALA A 88 18.33 -4.91 -3.54
C ALA A 88 17.48 -3.70 -3.97
N PHE A 89 16.64 -3.19 -3.07
CA PHE A 89 15.85 -1.99 -3.32
C PHE A 89 16.75 -0.77 -3.54
N ILE A 90 17.66 -0.46 -2.63
CA ILE A 90 18.56 0.70 -2.75
C ILE A 90 19.38 0.62 -4.03
N LYS A 91 19.92 -0.56 -4.37
CA LYS A 91 20.62 -0.78 -5.63
C LYS A 91 19.74 -0.51 -6.86
N SER A 92 18.45 -0.83 -6.79
CA SER A 92 17.52 -0.63 -7.92
C SER A 92 17.15 0.83 -8.15
N ILE A 93 17.32 1.69 -7.13
CA ILE A 93 16.95 3.11 -7.15
C ILE A 93 18.16 4.05 -7.13
N ASP A 94 19.39 3.54 -7.17
CA ASP A 94 20.63 4.33 -7.07
C ASP A 94 20.74 5.43 -8.11
N LYS A 95 20.21 5.19 -9.31
CA LYS A 95 20.19 6.17 -10.42
C LYS A 95 19.36 7.41 -10.12
N TYR A 96 18.43 7.35 -9.14
CA TYR A 96 17.56 8.49 -8.81
C TYR A 96 18.14 9.40 -7.72
N PHE A 97 19.24 8.98 -7.07
CA PHE A 97 19.83 9.69 -5.94
C PHE A 97 21.34 9.77 -6.07
N GLY A 98 21.87 10.92 -6.48
CA GLY A 98 23.32 11.13 -6.62
C GLY A 98 24.08 10.89 -5.33
N PHE A 99 23.52 11.27 -4.18
CA PHE A 99 24.18 11.13 -2.87
C PHE A 99 24.41 9.68 -2.44
N LEU A 100 23.61 8.72 -2.90
CA LEU A 100 23.78 7.30 -2.54
C LEU A 100 25.17 6.76 -2.89
N LYS A 101 25.84 7.33 -3.88
CA LYS A 101 27.21 6.91 -4.29
C LYS A 101 28.28 7.29 -3.26
N ASN A 102 28.00 8.25 -2.38
CA ASN A 102 28.97 8.87 -1.49
C ASN A 102 28.63 8.70 -0.01
N HIS A 103 27.56 7.95 0.35
CA HIS A 103 27.13 7.80 1.73
C HIS A 103 26.91 6.34 2.12
N ASP A 104 27.30 6.02 3.34
CA ASP A 104 26.88 4.82 4.06
C ASP A 104 25.54 5.10 4.74
N LEU A 105 24.65 4.11 4.79
CA LEU A 105 23.32 4.21 5.36
C LEU A 105 23.14 3.24 6.53
N TYR A 106 22.69 3.75 7.66
CA TYR A 106 22.30 2.98 8.84
C TYR A 106 20.79 3.11 9.02
N ILE A 107 20.07 2.03 8.72
CA ILE A 107 18.61 2.02 8.62
C ILE A 107 18.04 1.19 9.76
N ASN A 108 17.13 1.77 10.52
CA ASN A 108 16.32 1.04 11.51
C ASN A 108 14.84 1.24 11.20
N SER A 109 14.11 0.14 10.98
CA SER A 109 12.66 0.16 10.75
C SER A 109 11.92 -0.61 11.83
N LYS A 110 10.74 -0.14 12.23
CA LYS A 110 9.83 -0.84 13.13
C LYS A 110 8.38 -0.62 12.73
N ASN A 111 7.55 -1.62 12.94
CA ASN A 111 6.10 -1.50 12.77
C ASN A 111 5.44 -1.27 14.14
N ASN A 112 4.35 -0.50 14.17
CA ASN A 112 3.49 -0.44 15.35
C ASN A 112 2.36 -1.49 15.33
N PHE A 113 2.40 -2.43 14.39
CA PHE A 113 1.46 -3.53 14.21
C PHE A 113 2.21 -4.84 13.91
N PRO A 114 1.58 -6.03 14.12
CA PRO A 114 2.25 -7.31 13.92
C PRO A 114 2.74 -7.49 12.47
N HIS A 115 4.01 -7.87 12.31
CA HIS A 115 4.57 -8.19 11.00
C HIS A 115 3.89 -9.46 10.44
N SER A 116 3.73 -9.54 9.13
CA SER A 116 3.08 -10.65 8.41
C SER A 116 1.57 -10.83 8.67
N SER A 117 0.93 -9.95 9.40
CA SER A 117 -0.50 -10.00 9.73
C SER A 117 -1.44 -9.66 8.55
N GLY A 118 -0.93 -9.52 7.34
CA GLY A 118 -1.75 -9.11 6.17
C GLY A 118 -2.06 -7.61 6.09
N ILE A 119 -1.50 -6.80 6.99
CA ILE A 119 -1.71 -5.33 7.07
C ILE A 119 -0.76 -4.57 6.12
N ALA A 120 -0.41 -5.14 4.99
CA ALA A 120 0.43 -4.54 3.95
C ALA A 120 1.74 -3.90 4.49
N SER A 121 2.43 -4.55 5.44
CA SER A 121 3.68 -4.05 6.04
C SER A 121 4.77 -3.71 5.02
N SER A 122 4.82 -4.42 3.88
CA SER A 122 5.75 -4.08 2.80
C SER A 122 5.43 -2.72 2.16
N ALA A 123 4.17 -2.30 2.15
CA ALA A 123 3.76 -1.01 1.61
C ALA A 123 4.27 0.13 2.51
N SER A 124 3.98 0.08 3.81
CA SER A 124 4.42 1.11 4.76
C SER A 124 5.94 1.15 4.92
N SER A 125 6.63 -0.03 4.92
CA SER A 125 8.09 -0.08 5.07
C SER A 125 8.82 0.54 3.88
N MET A 126 8.45 0.17 2.65
CA MET A 126 9.10 0.75 1.46
C MET A 126 8.76 2.22 1.29
N SER A 127 7.55 2.64 1.70
CA SER A 127 7.15 4.03 1.70
C SER A 127 7.95 4.86 2.72
N ALA A 128 8.14 4.36 3.94
CA ALA A 128 8.92 5.04 4.97
C ALA A 128 10.39 5.22 4.55
N LEU A 129 11.02 4.16 4.04
CA LEU A 129 12.40 4.21 3.56
C LEU A 129 12.55 5.18 2.38
N ALA A 130 11.68 5.08 1.38
CA ALA A 130 11.70 5.98 0.23
C ALA A 130 11.52 7.44 0.64
N SER A 131 10.65 7.70 1.62
CA SER A 131 10.43 9.05 2.15
C SER A 131 11.67 9.61 2.84
N CYS A 132 12.37 8.80 3.64
CA CYS A 132 13.64 9.21 4.24
C CYS A 132 14.68 9.57 3.17
N LEU A 133 14.82 8.75 2.12
CA LEU A 133 15.79 9.04 1.04
C LEU A 133 15.47 10.34 0.29
N VAL A 134 14.21 10.60 0.01
CA VAL A 134 13.81 11.87 -0.63
C VAL A 134 14.01 13.06 0.32
N ASP A 135 13.78 12.90 1.62
CA ASP A 135 14.02 13.96 2.61
C ASP A 135 15.52 14.25 2.79
N ILE A 136 16.39 13.23 2.68
CA ILE A 136 17.85 13.45 2.62
C ILE A 136 18.19 14.29 1.39
N GLU A 137 17.70 13.93 0.21
CA GLU A 137 17.94 14.68 -1.02
C GLU A 137 17.39 16.12 -0.94
N SER A 138 16.24 16.32 -0.32
CA SER A 138 15.60 17.64 -0.21
C SER A 138 16.43 18.65 0.59
N GLN A 139 17.45 18.20 1.34
CA GLN A 139 18.38 19.11 2.03
C GLN A 139 19.30 19.88 1.05
N ILE A 140 19.45 19.38 -0.16
CA ILE A 140 20.33 19.97 -1.19
C ILE A 140 19.60 20.40 -2.46
N THR A 141 18.32 20.08 -2.59
CA THR A 141 17.49 20.45 -3.73
C THR A 141 16.45 21.49 -3.36
N SER A 142 16.08 22.33 -4.32
CA SER A 142 15.03 23.36 -4.16
C SER A 142 13.67 22.91 -4.70
N ASN A 143 13.43 21.59 -4.74
CA ASN A 143 12.17 21.04 -5.23
C ASN A 143 10.99 21.44 -4.33
N ASP A 144 9.84 21.73 -4.94
CA ASP A 144 8.63 22.01 -4.18
C ASP A 144 8.08 20.75 -3.48
N ASN A 145 7.20 20.96 -2.51
CA ASN A 145 6.63 19.88 -1.73
C ASN A 145 5.83 18.87 -2.60
N ASN A 146 5.13 19.34 -3.64
CA ASN A 146 4.36 18.45 -4.52
C ASN A 146 5.28 17.54 -5.34
N PHE A 147 6.41 18.05 -5.80
CA PHE A 147 7.42 17.23 -6.47
C PHE A 147 7.96 16.16 -5.51
N ASN A 148 8.34 16.57 -4.29
CA ASN A 148 8.88 15.65 -3.28
C ASN A 148 7.87 14.55 -2.93
N LEU A 149 6.59 14.87 -2.73
CA LEU A 149 5.54 13.88 -2.49
C LEU A 149 5.38 12.88 -3.65
N ARG A 150 5.41 13.38 -4.89
CA ARG A 150 5.38 12.52 -6.09
C ARG A 150 6.63 11.65 -6.20
N LYS A 151 7.82 12.18 -5.89
CA LYS A 151 9.06 11.41 -5.87
C LYS A 151 9.04 10.34 -4.78
N LYS A 152 8.59 10.66 -3.56
CA LYS A 152 8.39 9.69 -2.48
C LYS A 152 7.49 8.53 -2.95
N SER A 153 6.36 8.84 -3.55
CA SER A 153 5.42 7.85 -4.07
C SER A 153 6.02 7.02 -5.21
N PHE A 154 6.72 7.66 -6.14
CA PHE A 154 7.40 7.00 -7.26
C PHE A 154 8.47 6.02 -6.77
N ILE A 155 9.37 6.44 -5.89
CA ILE A 155 10.44 5.60 -5.34
C ILE A 155 9.84 4.46 -4.52
N SER A 156 8.83 4.72 -3.68
CA SER A 156 8.12 3.69 -2.91
C SER A 156 7.57 2.58 -3.80
N ARG A 157 6.98 2.95 -4.94
CA ARG A 157 6.44 2.01 -5.93
C ARG A 157 7.50 1.03 -6.43
N LEU A 158 8.71 1.48 -6.65
CA LEU A 158 9.79 0.61 -7.15
C LEU A 158 10.14 -0.49 -6.15
N GLY A 159 10.02 -0.22 -4.84
CA GLY A 159 10.21 -1.22 -3.79
C GLY A 159 9.00 -2.15 -3.61
N SER A 160 7.81 -1.58 -3.64
CA SER A 160 6.54 -2.32 -3.55
C SER A 160 5.44 -1.49 -4.21
N GLY A 161 4.75 -2.04 -5.21
CA GLY A 161 3.75 -1.27 -5.97
C GLY A 161 2.72 -0.58 -5.07
N SER A 162 2.15 -1.29 -4.09
CA SER A 162 1.19 -0.74 -3.14
C SER A 162 1.76 0.37 -2.23
N ALA A 163 3.09 0.45 -2.07
CA ALA A 163 3.73 1.47 -1.24
C ALA A 163 3.56 2.88 -1.81
N SER A 164 3.33 3.02 -3.12
CA SER A 164 3.01 4.31 -3.72
C SER A 164 1.85 5.02 -3.05
N ARG A 165 0.89 4.29 -2.48
CA ARG A 165 -0.31 4.81 -1.82
C ARG A 165 -0.16 5.06 -0.32
N SER A 166 1.05 4.88 0.23
CA SER A 166 1.34 5.04 1.66
C SER A 166 2.10 6.34 2.00
N ILE A 167 2.05 7.33 1.12
CA ILE A 167 2.70 8.64 1.32
C ILE A 167 1.73 9.67 1.90
N GLU A 168 0.54 9.77 1.34
CA GLU A 168 -0.51 10.69 1.74
C GLU A 168 -1.82 9.94 1.99
N GLY A 169 -2.81 10.63 2.54
CA GLY A 169 -4.15 10.11 2.80
C GLY A 169 -5.17 11.24 2.96
N PRO A 170 -6.39 10.93 3.37
CA PRO A 170 -6.94 9.62 3.71
C PRO A 170 -7.31 8.72 2.52
N VAL A 171 -7.49 9.27 1.31
CA VAL A 171 -7.88 8.50 0.12
C VAL A 171 -6.90 8.75 -1.01
N THR A 172 -6.34 7.67 -1.56
CA THR A 172 -5.32 7.74 -2.61
C THR A 172 -5.70 6.93 -3.84
N LEU A 173 -5.31 7.42 -5.00
CA LEU A 173 -5.43 6.76 -6.29
C LEU A 173 -4.05 6.50 -6.88
N TRP A 174 -3.81 5.30 -7.40
CA TRP A 174 -2.64 4.96 -8.20
C TRP A 174 -3.04 4.18 -9.45
N GLY A 175 -2.39 4.48 -10.55
CA GLY A 175 -2.67 3.91 -11.87
C GLY A 175 -3.45 4.88 -12.76
N LYS A 176 -3.07 4.93 -14.05
CA LYS A 176 -3.66 5.82 -15.05
C LYS A 176 -5.12 5.46 -15.32
N THR A 177 -5.99 6.47 -15.29
CA THR A 177 -7.43 6.32 -15.57
C THR A 177 -7.99 7.62 -16.14
N ASN A 178 -9.01 7.51 -17.01
CA ASN A 178 -9.72 8.68 -17.52
C ASN A 178 -10.66 9.31 -16.46
N ALA A 179 -10.95 8.59 -15.37
CA ALA A 179 -11.80 9.12 -14.31
C ALA A 179 -11.13 10.28 -13.54
N TYR A 180 -9.80 10.30 -13.44
CA TYR A 180 -9.05 11.32 -12.72
C TYR A 180 -7.94 11.90 -13.58
N LYS A 181 -7.97 13.21 -13.81
CA LYS A 181 -7.02 13.90 -14.71
C LYS A 181 -5.57 13.75 -14.26
N GLU A 182 -5.32 13.82 -12.95
CA GLU A 182 -3.97 13.76 -12.36
C GLU A 182 -3.44 12.34 -12.15
N SER A 183 -4.22 11.31 -12.52
CA SER A 183 -3.83 9.92 -12.35
C SER A 183 -2.53 9.57 -13.07
N SER A 184 -1.70 8.73 -12.44
CA SER A 184 -0.41 8.31 -12.98
C SER A 184 -0.13 6.84 -12.66
N ASP A 185 0.53 6.15 -13.59
CA ASP A 185 1.07 4.81 -13.34
C ASP A 185 2.38 4.89 -12.52
N LEU A 186 3.04 6.04 -12.51
CA LEU A 186 4.35 6.21 -11.89
C LEU A 186 4.27 6.47 -10.38
N TYR A 187 3.26 7.21 -9.93
CA TYR A 187 3.05 7.60 -8.53
C TYR A 187 1.56 7.68 -8.21
N ALA A 188 1.23 7.59 -6.93
CA ALA A 188 -0.13 7.81 -6.45
C ALA A 188 -0.42 9.30 -6.22
N VAL A 189 -1.69 9.64 -6.20
CA VAL A 189 -2.19 10.99 -5.92
C VAL A 189 -3.24 10.95 -4.82
N ASN A 190 -3.24 11.98 -3.97
CA ASN A 190 -4.27 12.17 -2.95
C ASN A 190 -5.53 12.74 -3.63
N ILE A 191 -6.66 12.01 -3.50
CA ILE A 191 -7.94 12.40 -4.08
C ILE A 191 -8.98 12.79 -3.01
N SER A 192 -8.57 12.97 -1.77
CA SER A 192 -9.47 13.23 -0.65
C SER A 192 -10.32 14.49 -0.81
N HIS A 193 -9.85 15.48 -1.57
CA HIS A 193 -10.58 16.71 -1.87
C HIS A 193 -11.81 16.50 -2.78
N GLU A 194 -11.89 15.36 -3.47
CA GLU A 194 -13.03 14.96 -4.30
C GLU A 194 -13.97 13.97 -3.59
N VAL A 195 -13.75 13.71 -2.29
CA VAL A 195 -14.43 12.64 -1.53
C VAL A 195 -15.34 13.24 -0.47
N ASP A 196 -16.54 12.66 -0.29
CA ASP A 196 -17.49 13.07 0.74
C ASP A 196 -16.90 12.87 2.15
N LYS A 197 -17.28 13.76 3.06
CA LYS A 197 -16.80 13.80 4.45
C LYS A 197 -16.99 12.47 5.19
N ILE A 198 -18.01 11.69 4.85
CA ILE A 198 -18.29 10.41 5.50
C ILE A 198 -17.12 9.43 5.38
N PHE A 199 -16.33 9.52 4.30
CA PHE A 199 -15.18 8.65 4.07
C PHE A 199 -13.86 9.17 4.65
N HIS A 200 -13.80 10.43 5.15
CA HIS A 200 -12.56 10.96 5.74
C HIS A 200 -12.22 10.32 7.08
N ASP A 201 -13.25 9.94 7.85
CA ASP A 201 -13.14 9.29 9.16
C ASP A 201 -13.74 7.87 9.15
N TYR A 202 -13.69 7.19 8.01
CA TYR A 202 -14.21 5.82 7.88
C TYR A 202 -13.36 4.86 8.71
N ASN A 203 -14.04 4.06 9.54
CA ASN A 203 -13.34 3.12 10.40
C ASN A 203 -12.85 1.88 9.62
N ASN A 204 -11.70 1.37 10.03
CA ASN A 204 -11.19 0.08 9.61
C ASN A 204 -10.77 -0.72 10.84
N THR A 205 -11.46 -1.82 11.11
CA THR A 205 -11.09 -2.79 12.15
C THR A 205 -10.57 -4.05 11.48
N ILE A 206 -9.41 -4.54 11.91
CA ILE A 206 -8.76 -5.70 11.31
C ILE A 206 -8.97 -6.92 12.20
N LEU A 207 -9.70 -7.91 11.70
CA LEU A 207 -9.84 -9.21 12.35
C LEU A 207 -8.62 -10.07 11.98
N ILE A 208 -7.80 -10.37 12.95
CA ILE A 208 -6.63 -11.25 12.78
C ILE A 208 -7.10 -12.70 12.85
N ILE A 209 -7.38 -13.28 11.70
CA ILE A 209 -7.87 -14.66 11.58
C ILE A 209 -6.71 -15.66 11.75
N ASP A 210 -5.56 -15.34 11.17
CA ASP A 210 -4.37 -16.17 11.26
C ASP A 210 -3.12 -15.28 11.26
N PRO A 211 -2.36 -15.23 12.36
CA PRO A 211 -1.13 -14.47 12.45
C PRO A 211 0.06 -15.15 11.75
N GLY A 212 -0.14 -16.34 11.15
CA GLY A 212 0.90 -17.12 10.49
C GLY A 212 1.46 -16.47 9.21
N GLN A 213 2.53 -17.06 8.70
CA GLN A 213 3.15 -16.59 7.45
C GLN A 213 2.28 -16.96 6.23
N LYS A 214 2.28 -16.10 5.23
CA LYS A 214 1.61 -16.36 3.95
C LYS A 214 2.27 -17.53 3.21
N VAL A 215 1.45 -18.47 2.75
CA VAL A 215 1.89 -19.61 1.93
C VAL A 215 2.44 -19.16 0.58
N ILE A 216 1.85 -18.14 -0.01
CA ILE A 216 2.24 -17.56 -1.31
C ILE A 216 2.60 -16.08 -1.12
N SER A 217 3.76 -15.69 -1.64
CA SER A 217 4.15 -14.28 -1.64
C SER A 217 3.26 -13.46 -2.59
N SER A 218 3.02 -12.20 -2.24
CA SER A 218 2.27 -11.30 -3.13
C SER A 218 2.95 -11.14 -4.51
N SER A 219 4.28 -11.22 -4.57
CA SER A 219 5.02 -11.14 -5.84
C SER A 219 4.69 -12.31 -6.76
N LEU A 220 4.67 -13.54 -6.24
CA LEU A 220 4.27 -14.73 -7.01
C LEU A 220 2.79 -14.64 -7.42
N GLY A 221 1.91 -14.19 -6.52
CA GLY A 221 0.49 -14.00 -6.85
C GLY A 221 0.27 -13.02 -8.00
N HIS A 222 1.02 -11.91 -8.03
CA HIS A 222 0.99 -10.98 -9.16
C HIS A 222 1.51 -11.61 -10.47
N GLU A 223 2.52 -12.45 -10.41
CA GLU A 223 3.09 -13.14 -11.57
C GLU A 223 2.10 -14.14 -12.17
N LEU A 224 1.40 -14.90 -11.34
CA LEU A 224 0.39 -15.87 -11.78
C LEU A 224 -0.75 -15.22 -12.58
N MET A 225 -1.00 -13.91 -12.41
CA MET A 225 -1.97 -13.18 -13.21
C MET A 225 -1.64 -13.12 -14.69
N ASN A 226 -0.37 -13.25 -15.07
CA ASN A 226 0.04 -13.22 -16.48
C ASN A 226 -0.54 -14.39 -17.30
N LYS A 227 -0.82 -15.51 -16.64
CA LYS A 227 -1.39 -16.73 -17.26
C LYS A 227 -2.83 -17.01 -16.84
N ASN A 228 -3.40 -16.22 -15.93
CA ASN A 228 -4.77 -16.44 -15.46
C ASN A 228 -5.77 -16.13 -16.58
N PRO A 229 -6.69 -17.06 -16.94
CA PRO A 229 -7.61 -16.91 -18.05
C PRO A 229 -8.61 -15.76 -17.88
N PHE A 230 -8.84 -15.30 -16.64
CA PHE A 230 -9.79 -14.24 -16.32
C PHE A 230 -9.12 -12.87 -16.10
N SER A 231 -7.79 -12.78 -16.21
CA SER A 231 -7.02 -11.58 -15.86
C SER A 231 -7.47 -10.34 -16.67
N ASN A 232 -7.65 -10.47 -17.98
CA ASN A 232 -8.04 -9.34 -18.83
C ASN A 232 -9.41 -8.78 -18.43
N LYS A 233 -10.38 -9.68 -18.18
CA LYS A 233 -11.73 -9.25 -17.74
C LYS A 233 -11.68 -8.60 -16.37
N ARG A 234 -10.83 -9.12 -15.48
CA ARG A 234 -10.59 -8.52 -14.16
C ARG A 234 -10.07 -7.08 -14.27
N PHE A 235 -9.07 -6.83 -15.13
CA PHE A 235 -8.52 -5.49 -15.32
C PHE A 235 -9.55 -4.51 -15.89
N GLU A 236 -10.40 -4.96 -16.81
CA GLU A 236 -11.52 -4.17 -17.34
C GLU A 236 -12.50 -3.79 -16.22
N ILE A 237 -12.93 -4.76 -15.41
CA ILE A 237 -13.85 -4.54 -14.30
C ILE A 237 -13.25 -3.56 -13.28
N ALA A 238 -11.96 -3.71 -12.92
CA ALA A 238 -11.29 -2.79 -12.00
C ALA A 238 -11.25 -1.35 -12.51
N LYS A 239 -11.02 -1.15 -13.82
CA LYS A 239 -11.07 0.18 -14.44
C LYS A 239 -12.48 0.79 -14.34
N ASN A 240 -13.50 -0.01 -14.61
CA ASN A 240 -14.91 0.42 -14.51
C ASN A 240 -15.28 0.72 -13.04
N ASN A 241 -14.85 -0.14 -12.09
CA ASN A 241 -15.08 0.07 -10.67
C ASN A 241 -14.35 1.31 -10.14
N THR A 242 -13.17 1.63 -10.65
CA THR A 242 -12.50 2.89 -10.31
C THR A 242 -13.32 4.11 -10.73
N ALA A 243 -13.90 4.09 -11.93
CA ALA A 243 -14.75 5.18 -12.42
C ALA A 243 -16.07 5.28 -11.62
N ARG A 244 -16.70 4.14 -11.30
CA ARG A 244 -17.92 4.10 -10.47
C ARG A 244 -17.62 4.57 -9.04
N LEU A 245 -16.54 4.07 -8.43
CA LEU A 245 -16.15 4.42 -7.06
C LEU A 245 -15.85 5.91 -6.92
N LYS A 246 -15.33 6.59 -7.95
CA LYS A 246 -15.20 8.06 -7.94
C LYS A 246 -16.52 8.76 -7.61
N ASN A 247 -17.60 8.38 -8.30
CA ASN A 247 -18.91 8.99 -8.10
C ASN A 247 -19.48 8.64 -6.72
N ILE A 248 -19.34 7.41 -6.31
CA ILE A 248 -19.78 6.90 -4.99
C ILE A 248 -19.05 7.63 -3.86
N LEU A 249 -17.74 7.76 -3.93
CA LEU A 249 -16.96 8.49 -2.93
C LEU A 249 -17.32 9.97 -2.88
N LYS A 250 -17.71 10.56 -4.00
CA LYS A 250 -18.16 11.95 -4.07
C LYS A 250 -19.56 12.17 -3.52
N SER A 251 -20.48 11.21 -3.73
CA SER A 251 -21.87 11.32 -3.30
C SER A 251 -22.13 10.83 -1.87
N GLY A 252 -21.24 10.00 -1.29
CA GLY A 252 -21.44 9.41 0.02
C GLY A 252 -22.35 8.17 0.03
N GLU A 253 -22.63 7.57 -1.12
CA GLU A 253 -23.53 6.42 -1.28
C GLU A 253 -22.92 5.13 -0.70
N LEU A 254 -23.34 4.78 0.53
CA LEU A 254 -22.71 3.69 1.30
C LEU A 254 -23.04 2.30 0.77
N ASP A 255 -24.27 2.05 0.30
CA ASP A 255 -24.66 0.74 -0.23
C ASP A 255 -23.88 0.38 -1.50
N ASP A 256 -23.69 1.33 -2.40
CA ASP A 256 -22.87 1.16 -3.59
C ASP A 256 -21.38 1.02 -3.25
N PHE A 257 -20.89 1.74 -2.24
CA PHE A 257 -19.54 1.60 -1.71
C PHE A 257 -19.29 0.18 -1.19
N ILE A 258 -20.20 -0.35 -0.37
CA ILE A 258 -20.17 -1.71 0.17
C ILE A 258 -20.12 -2.73 -0.99
N SER A 259 -21.04 -2.60 -1.94
CA SER A 259 -21.15 -3.53 -3.07
C SER A 259 -19.85 -3.63 -3.87
N ILE A 260 -19.24 -2.49 -4.23
CA ILE A 260 -17.97 -2.49 -4.98
C ILE A 260 -16.83 -3.04 -4.15
N THR A 261 -16.68 -2.61 -2.90
CA THR A 261 -15.55 -2.95 -2.03
C THR A 261 -15.51 -4.46 -1.75
N GLU A 262 -16.65 -5.06 -1.45
CA GLU A 262 -16.78 -6.51 -1.21
C GLU A 262 -16.56 -7.33 -2.49
N SER A 263 -17.16 -6.90 -3.60
CA SER A 263 -16.96 -7.55 -4.90
C SER A 263 -15.49 -7.54 -5.32
N GLU A 264 -14.77 -6.44 -5.14
CA GLU A 264 -13.35 -6.32 -5.42
C GLU A 264 -12.50 -7.29 -4.58
N ALA A 265 -12.82 -7.41 -3.29
CA ALA A 265 -12.14 -8.33 -2.39
C ALA A 265 -12.36 -9.79 -2.80
N LEU A 266 -13.61 -10.19 -3.05
CA LEU A 266 -13.92 -11.57 -3.44
C LEU A 266 -13.37 -11.91 -4.82
N MET A 267 -13.33 -10.93 -5.74
CA MET A 267 -12.82 -11.13 -7.09
C MET A 267 -11.33 -11.47 -7.10
N ILE A 268 -10.47 -10.84 -6.29
CA ILE A 268 -9.05 -11.23 -6.27
C ILE A 268 -8.87 -12.65 -5.72
N HIS A 269 -9.68 -13.08 -4.75
CA HIS A 269 -9.64 -14.45 -4.24
C HIS A 269 -10.12 -15.46 -5.28
N SER A 270 -11.13 -15.12 -6.10
CA SER A 270 -11.55 -15.98 -7.21
C SER A 270 -10.46 -16.18 -8.26
N LEU A 271 -9.64 -15.14 -8.51
CA LEU A 271 -8.48 -15.26 -9.40
C LEU A 271 -7.38 -16.16 -8.81
N MET A 272 -7.21 -16.16 -7.49
CA MET A 272 -6.29 -17.07 -6.82
C MET A 272 -6.75 -18.53 -6.95
N LEU A 273 -8.05 -18.76 -6.83
CA LEU A 273 -8.67 -20.08 -7.02
C LEU A 273 -8.58 -20.60 -8.47
N SER A 274 -8.53 -19.70 -9.44
CA SER A 274 -8.45 -20.01 -10.88
C SER A 274 -7.04 -19.87 -11.48
N SER A 275 -6.02 -19.63 -10.66
CA SER A 275 -4.63 -19.59 -11.10
C SER A 275 -4.07 -21.00 -11.34
N ASP A 276 -2.99 -21.09 -12.09
CA ASP A 276 -2.26 -22.34 -12.29
C ASP A 276 -0.77 -22.15 -11.88
N PRO A 277 -0.31 -22.75 -10.80
CA PRO A 277 -1.09 -23.52 -9.80
C PRO A 277 -2.11 -22.64 -9.04
N TYR A 278 -3.26 -23.22 -8.70
CA TYR A 278 -4.24 -22.56 -7.85
C TYR A 278 -3.77 -22.47 -6.39
N TYR A 279 -4.30 -21.51 -5.65
CA TYR A 279 -4.05 -21.40 -4.22
C TYR A 279 -5.22 -20.74 -3.50
N ILE A 280 -5.36 -21.06 -2.22
CA ILE A 280 -6.45 -20.60 -1.35
C ILE A 280 -5.82 -19.85 -0.17
N LEU A 281 -6.16 -18.58 -0.01
CA LEU A 281 -5.70 -17.78 1.14
C LEU A 281 -6.78 -17.63 2.22
N MET A 282 -8.05 -17.67 1.84
CA MET A 282 -9.15 -17.66 2.83
C MET A 282 -9.14 -18.95 3.65
N LYS A 283 -9.26 -18.79 4.97
CA LYS A 283 -9.43 -19.89 5.93
C LYS A 283 -10.92 -20.06 6.25
N PRO A 284 -11.32 -21.17 6.89
CA PRO A 284 -12.72 -21.33 7.33
C PRO A 284 -13.23 -20.14 8.16
N ASN A 285 -12.44 -19.66 9.12
CA ASN A 285 -12.80 -18.50 9.95
C ASN A 285 -12.87 -17.17 9.15
N THR A 286 -12.16 -17.06 8.02
CA THR A 286 -12.32 -15.92 7.09
C THR A 286 -13.72 -15.90 6.51
N LEU A 287 -14.22 -17.05 6.06
CA LEU A 287 -15.57 -17.20 5.53
C LEU A 287 -16.63 -17.01 6.62
N GLU A 288 -16.40 -17.56 7.80
CA GLU A 288 -17.29 -17.37 8.96
C GLU A 288 -17.44 -15.88 9.30
N ALA A 289 -16.34 -15.13 9.37
CA ALA A 289 -16.37 -13.68 9.61
C ALA A 289 -17.17 -12.95 8.51
N ILE A 290 -17.00 -13.32 7.24
CA ILE A 290 -17.77 -12.76 6.13
C ILE A 290 -19.27 -13.05 6.31
N TYR A 291 -19.65 -14.28 6.61
CA TYR A 291 -21.05 -14.65 6.84
C TYR A 291 -21.67 -13.86 8.00
N LYS A 292 -20.97 -13.72 9.12
CA LYS A 292 -21.42 -12.91 10.26
C LYS A 292 -21.63 -11.44 9.88
N VAL A 293 -20.75 -10.84 9.08
CA VAL A 293 -20.93 -9.48 8.56
C VAL A 293 -22.18 -9.35 7.70
N LEU A 294 -22.42 -10.31 6.79
CA LEU A 294 -23.59 -10.31 5.92
C LEU A 294 -24.90 -10.45 6.71
N GLU A 295 -24.91 -11.33 7.73
CA GLU A 295 -26.03 -11.55 8.62
C GLU A 295 -26.33 -10.30 9.45
N PHE A 296 -25.34 -9.76 10.14
CA PHE A 296 -25.45 -8.54 10.93
C PHE A 296 -26.03 -7.36 10.10
N ARG A 297 -25.51 -7.14 8.89
CA ARG A 297 -26.01 -6.10 7.99
C ARG A 297 -27.47 -6.34 7.57
N ARG A 298 -27.83 -7.60 7.28
CA ARG A 298 -29.21 -7.96 6.92
C ARG A 298 -30.20 -7.64 8.04
N GLU A 299 -29.80 -7.88 9.31
CA GLU A 299 -30.64 -7.70 10.47
C GLU A 299 -30.74 -6.23 10.93
N THR A 300 -29.61 -5.53 10.93
CA THR A 300 -29.52 -4.18 11.50
C THR A 300 -29.70 -3.06 10.48
N LYS A 301 -29.49 -3.34 9.19
CA LYS A 301 -29.44 -2.34 8.10
C LYS A 301 -28.29 -1.32 8.26
N LEU A 302 -27.29 -1.61 9.11
CA LEU A 302 -26.10 -0.79 9.27
C LEU A 302 -25.08 -1.05 8.15
N HIS A 303 -24.21 -0.07 7.91
CA HIS A 303 -23.28 -0.08 6.77
C HIS A 303 -21.93 -0.74 7.12
N LEU A 304 -21.99 -1.90 7.76
CA LEU A 304 -20.81 -2.72 8.00
C LEU A 304 -20.44 -3.50 6.72
N SER A 305 -19.23 -3.33 6.23
CA SER A 305 -18.71 -4.06 5.07
C SER A 305 -17.39 -4.73 5.40
N PHE A 306 -16.94 -5.60 4.50
CA PHE A 306 -15.63 -6.22 4.58
C PHE A 306 -14.79 -5.96 3.33
N THR A 307 -13.49 -6.01 3.50
CA THR A 307 -12.55 -6.17 2.40
C THR A 307 -11.39 -7.08 2.81
N LEU A 308 -10.73 -7.67 1.84
CA LEU A 308 -9.60 -8.58 2.03
C LEU A 308 -8.48 -8.18 1.08
N ASP A 309 -7.25 -8.23 1.56
CA ASP A 309 -6.09 -8.26 0.68
C ASP A 309 -5.69 -9.72 0.41
N ALA A 310 -4.55 -9.95 -0.22
CA ALA A 310 -4.03 -11.29 -0.47
C ALA A 310 -3.58 -11.94 0.85
N GLY A 311 -4.54 -12.37 1.66
CA GLY A 311 -4.33 -12.96 2.99
C GLY A 311 -5.61 -13.54 3.58
N THR A 312 -5.52 -13.92 4.85
CA THR A 312 -6.61 -14.53 5.62
C THR A 312 -7.44 -13.53 6.39
N ASN A 313 -6.85 -12.36 6.72
CA ASN A 313 -7.42 -11.40 7.64
C ASN A 313 -8.49 -10.54 6.98
N VAL A 314 -9.53 -10.21 7.74
CA VAL A 314 -10.68 -9.46 7.27
C VAL A 314 -10.59 -8.03 7.79
N HIS A 315 -10.69 -7.07 6.89
CA HIS A 315 -10.84 -5.68 7.21
C HIS A 315 -12.32 -5.33 7.23
N LEU A 316 -12.81 -4.91 8.37
CA LEU A 316 -14.17 -4.42 8.56
C LEU A 316 -14.19 -2.91 8.35
N LEU A 317 -15.00 -2.45 7.41
CA LEU A 317 -15.13 -1.05 7.04
C LEU A 317 -16.51 -0.56 7.41
N TYR A 318 -16.61 0.59 8.11
CA TYR A 318 -17.87 1.17 8.54
C TYR A 318 -17.75 2.67 8.83
N PRO A 319 -18.87 3.44 8.69
CA PRO A 319 -18.86 4.86 8.97
C PRO A 319 -18.70 5.14 10.46
N LYS A 320 -18.08 6.25 10.81
CA LYS A 320 -17.81 6.66 12.20
C LYS A 320 -19.11 6.76 13.03
N SER A 321 -20.21 7.16 12.43
CA SER A 321 -21.52 7.30 13.09
C SER A 321 -22.06 5.97 13.64
N GLU A 322 -21.63 4.83 13.11
CA GLU A 322 -22.14 3.50 13.49
C GLU A 322 -21.16 2.74 14.42
N THR A 323 -20.07 3.40 14.85
CA THR A 323 -18.95 2.79 15.60
C THR A 323 -19.41 2.03 16.85
N GLU A 324 -20.28 2.63 17.68
CA GLU A 324 -20.66 2.06 18.98
C GLU A 324 -21.41 0.72 18.84
N ILE A 325 -22.29 0.62 17.84
CA ILE A 325 -23.09 -0.59 17.63
C ILE A 325 -22.22 -1.68 17.00
N ILE A 326 -21.42 -1.28 16.01
CA ILE A 326 -20.55 -2.24 15.30
C ILE A 326 -19.45 -2.77 16.21
N LYS A 327 -18.85 -1.97 17.08
CA LYS A 327 -17.88 -2.47 18.06
C LYS A 327 -18.47 -3.51 18.99
N LYS A 328 -19.69 -3.28 19.51
CA LYS A 328 -20.38 -4.29 20.34
C LYS A 328 -20.58 -5.62 19.60
N PHE A 329 -20.85 -5.56 18.30
CA PHE A 329 -20.94 -6.77 17.48
C PHE A 329 -19.58 -7.47 17.29
N ILE A 330 -18.49 -6.69 17.13
CA ILE A 330 -17.14 -7.24 16.94
C ILE A 330 -16.61 -7.90 18.22
N ASP A 331 -16.95 -7.34 19.37
CA ASP A 331 -16.48 -7.80 20.69
C ASP A 331 -17.24 -9.06 21.21
N ASN A 332 -18.37 -9.44 20.58
CA ASN A 332 -19.16 -10.64 20.87
C ASN A 332 -18.87 -11.77 19.87
#